data_1ab06cee51eb63e413be4bad44fef5f1
#
_entry.id   1ab06cee51eb63e413be4bad44fef5f1
#
_cell.length_a   1.000
_cell.length_b   1.000
_cell.length_c   1.000
_cell.angle_alpha   90.00
_cell.angle_beta   90.00
_cell.angle_gamma   90.00
#
_symmetry.space_group_name_H-M   'P 1'
#
loop_
_entity.id
_entity.type
_entity.pdbx_description
1 polymer ?
#
loop_
_entity_poly.entity_id
_entity_poly.type
_entity_poly.pdbx_seq_one_letter_code
_entity_poly.pdbx_strand_id
1 'polypeptide(L)'
;MKQPDSAPLLPTDSSAYARLTEKLQALVDTIAPSNLFYQGTLKDAGLLGETITPELFCSHMPFTTRDAWVADQERRPPYGSNLTFSIDAYTRFSRTSGSTGAPRIWLDTSASWQSMLENWKQVYDAANITAHNRLFFAFSFGPFLGFWTAFDAATQLGGLCVPGGGLSTDARLSLMADMRIDTLCCTPTYAIHMGQAARAKGMTCAPKGADLAVQRIIVAGEPGGCIPATRSAISKLWGNAHIIDHHGMTEVGPVTYQPYNHPDNLVVMESAYLAEVIDPESGTHVAPGETGELVLTTLERTGSPLLRYRTGDLVRAQRMTINDNEPSALFLLGGILGRVDDMVIIRGVNVFPTAIENIVRAAPHVVEYQVEINESDAMRDLSIRVEWHTACPDPAQASESLSRDLRDALALRIPVQSVPIDTLPRYELKARRWIRRDDTTGATP
;
A
#
# COMPACT_ATOMS: atom_id res chain seq x y z
N MET A 1 -4.50 32.70 -10.97
CA MET A 1 -3.03 32.80 -11.13
C MET A 1 -2.55 31.36 -11.02
N LYS A 2 -1.96 30.76 -12.09
CA LYS A 2 -1.27 29.48 -11.97
C LYS A 2 -0.11 29.68 -10.96
N GLN A 3 -0.07 28.88 -9.88
CA GLN A 3 1.14 28.80 -9.08
C GLN A 3 2.29 28.36 -10.00
N PRO A 4 3.52 28.86 -9.79
CA PRO A 4 4.67 28.36 -10.54
C PRO A 4 4.79 26.85 -10.31
N ASP A 5 5.12 26.09 -11.38
CA ASP A 5 5.36 24.65 -11.31
C ASP A 5 6.33 24.37 -10.13
N SER A 6 5.83 23.67 -9.13
CA SER A 6 6.67 23.26 -8.01
C SER A 6 7.67 22.22 -8.51
N ALA A 7 8.91 22.28 -8.03
CA ALA A 7 9.95 21.32 -8.38
C ALA A 7 9.73 19.98 -7.64
N PRO A 8 10.28 18.89 -8.15
CA PRO A 8 10.24 17.61 -7.42
C PRO A 8 10.91 17.72 -6.04
N LEU A 9 10.39 17.00 -5.05
CA LEU A 9 10.88 17.01 -3.66
C LEU A 9 12.18 16.20 -3.52
N LEU A 10 13.27 16.63 -4.16
CA LEU A 10 14.56 15.95 -4.18
C LEU A 10 15.29 16.02 -2.84
N PRO A 11 16.28 15.14 -2.57
CA PRO A 11 17.14 15.22 -1.40
C PRO A 11 17.85 16.57 -1.30
N THR A 12 17.82 17.19 -0.12
CA THR A 12 18.53 18.46 0.15
C THR A 12 19.96 18.25 0.61
N ASP A 13 20.29 17.06 1.10
CA ASP A 13 21.66 16.67 1.43
C ASP A 13 22.45 16.35 0.17
N SER A 14 23.61 16.98 0.03
CA SER A 14 24.45 16.86 -1.18
C SER A 14 24.92 15.43 -1.45
N SER A 15 25.17 14.62 -0.41
CA SER A 15 25.60 13.24 -0.57
C SER A 15 24.42 12.33 -0.99
N ALA A 16 23.23 12.56 -0.47
CA ALA A 16 22.01 11.84 -0.89
C ALA A 16 21.64 12.19 -2.33
N TYR A 17 21.73 13.47 -2.68
CA TYR A 17 21.50 13.92 -4.05
C TYR A 17 22.50 13.33 -5.04
N ALA A 18 23.80 13.31 -4.69
CA ALA A 18 24.83 12.72 -5.54
C ALA A 18 24.58 11.21 -5.76
N ARG A 19 24.24 10.46 -4.70
CA ARG A 19 23.90 9.03 -4.81
C ARG A 19 22.66 8.80 -5.68
N LEU A 20 21.64 9.64 -5.58
CA LEU A 20 20.46 9.56 -6.44
C LEU A 20 20.84 9.77 -7.91
N THR A 21 21.63 10.79 -8.19
CA THR A 21 22.14 11.12 -9.54
C THR A 21 22.93 9.95 -10.13
N GLU A 22 23.87 9.39 -9.36
CA GLU A 22 24.66 8.23 -9.77
C GLU A 22 23.79 7.00 -10.09
N LYS A 23 22.84 6.67 -9.23
CA LYS A 23 21.93 5.54 -9.45
C LYS A 23 21.01 5.74 -10.65
N LEU A 24 20.53 6.96 -10.85
CA LEU A 24 19.68 7.29 -12.00
C LEU A 24 20.49 7.19 -13.32
N GLN A 25 21.72 7.69 -13.34
CA GLN A 25 22.63 7.53 -14.48
C GLN A 25 22.87 6.04 -14.77
N ALA A 26 23.26 5.27 -13.75
CA ALA A 26 23.54 3.83 -13.88
C ALA A 26 22.30 3.05 -14.38
N LEU A 27 21.10 3.40 -13.92
CA LEU A 27 19.86 2.81 -14.41
C LEU A 27 19.71 3.06 -15.91
N VAL A 28 19.79 4.32 -16.36
CA VAL A 28 19.61 4.67 -17.78
C VAL A 28 20.69 4.01 -18.64
N ASP A 29 21.94 4.03 -18.22
CA ASP A 29 23.06 3.37 -18.94
C ASP A 29 22.83 1.84 -19.07
N THR A 30 22.25 1.23 -18.06
CA THR A 30 21.94 -0.20 -18.06
C THR A 30 20.82 -0.58 -19.01
N ILE A 31 19.74 0.21 -19.04
CA ILE A 31 18.52 -0.15 -19.77
C ILE A 31 18.52 0.35 -21.23
N ALA A 32 19.17 1.48 -21.50
CA ALA A 32 19.15 2.11 -22.82
C ALA A 32 19.60 1.19 -23.99
N PRO A 33 20.61 0.32 -23.83
CA PRO A 33 21.06 -0.54 -24.92
C PRO A 33 20.08 -1.62 -25.35
N SER A 34 19.22 -2.12 -24.43
CA SER A 34 18.51 -3.39 -24.61
C SER A 34 17.04 -3.39 -24.24
N ASN A 35 16.59 -2.48 -23.36
CA ASN A 35 15.19 -2.46 -22.95
C ASN A 35 14.31 -1.81 -24.02
N LEU A 36 13.64 -2.63 -24.81
CA LEU A 36 12.84 -2.18 -25.96
C LEU A 36 11.63 -1.32 -25.57
N PHE A 37 11.16 -1.41 -24.34
CA PHE A 37 10.06 -0.59 -23.83
C PHE A 37 10.47 0.87 -23.67
N TYR A 38 11.72 1.10 -23.18
CA TYR A 38 12.21 2.45 -22.87
C TYR A 38 13.20 3.03 -23.87
N GLN A 39 13.82 2.21 -24.73
CA GLN A 39 14.89 2.65 -25.63
C GLN A 39 14.49 3.84 -26.51
N GLY A 40 13.31 3.77 -27.15
CA GLY A 40 12.80 4.86 -27.98
C GLY A 40 12.51 6.10 -27.16
N THR A 41 11.83 5.93 -26.03
CA THR A 41 11.44 7.02 -25.14
C THR A 41 12.64 7.77 -24.57
N LEU A 42 13.69 7.06 -24.15
CA LEU A 42 14.93 7.67 -23.63
C LEU A 42 15.65 8.48 -24.73
N LYS A 43 15.67 7.97 -25.98
CA LYS A 43 16.24 8.68 -27.11
C LYS A 43 15.46 9.95 -27.41
N ASP A 44 14.13 9.85 -27.52
CA ASP A 44 13.26 10.98 -27.86
C ASP A 44 13.25 12.05 -26.76
N ALA A 45 13.45 11.65 -25.51
CA ALA A 45 13.63 12.52 -24.36
C ALA A 45 15.02 13.19 -24.29
N GLY A 46 15.96 12.85 -25.17
CA GLY A 46 17.32 13.39 -25.18
C GLY A 46 18.17 12.99 -23.98
N LEU A 47 17.86 11.85 -23.36
CA LEU A 47 18.55 11.37 -22.15
C LEU A 47 19.71 10.40 -22.42
N LEU A 48 20.06 10.18 -23.70
CA LEU A 48 21.16 9.30 -24.09
C LEU A 48 22.45 10.11 -24.33
N GLY A 49 23.53 9.73 -23.65
CA GLY A 49 24.86 10.35 -23.81
C GLY A 49 25.04 11.67 -23.06
N GLU A 50 24.06 12.07 -22.27
CA GLU A 50 24.12 13.26 -21.39
C GLU A 50 24.33 12.85 -19.92
N THR A 51 24.84 13.78 -19.12
CA THR A 51 24.83 13.61 -17.66
C THR A 51 23.42 13.84 -17.15
N ILE A 52 22.83 12.81 -16.57
CA ILE A 52 21.42 12.83 -16.12
C ILE A 52 21.34 13.32 -14.69
N THR A 53 20.78 14.52 -14.49
CA THR A 53 20.37 14.96 -13.15
C THR A 53 18.92 14.57 -12.89
N PRO A 54 18.49 14.45 -11.62
CA PRO A 54 17.07 14.17 -11.30
C PRO A 54 16.11 15.18 -11.90
N GLU A 55 16.46 16.49 -11.94
CA GLU A 55 15.62 17.53 -12.53
C GLU A 55 15.49 17.38 -14.04
N LEU A 56 16.62 17.10 -14.73
CA LEU A 56 16.62 16.85 -16.17
C LEU A 56 15.73 15.65 -16.49
N PHE A 57 15.89 14.58 -15.74
CA PHE A 57 15.10 13.36 -15.90
C PHE A 57 13.61 13.64 -15.68
N CYS A 58 13.23 14.26 -14.56
CA CYS A 58 11.83 14.57 -14.26
C CYS A 58 11.18 15.51 -15.28
N SER A 59 11.95 16.39 -15.92
CA SER A 59 11.42 17.36 -16.90
C SER A 59 11.30 16.78 -18.31
N HIS A 60 12.13 15.79 -18.70
CA HIS A 60 12.21 15.28 -20.07
C HIS A 60 11.61 13.88 -20.23
N MET A 61 11.78 13.01 -19.23
CA MET A 61 11.23 11.64 -19.30
C MET A 61 9.70 11.69 -19.16
N PRO A 62 8.92 11.17 -20.11
CA PRO A 62 7.46 11.09 -19.97
C PRO A 62 7.06 10.08 -18.90
N PHE A 63 5.83 10.21 -18.39
CA PHE A 63 5.27 9.26 -17.44
C PHE A 63 5.02 7.91 -18.09
N THR A 64 5.32 6.85 -17.35
CA THR A 64 4.85 5.51 -17.65
C THR A 64 3.49 5.31 -16.98
N THR A 65 2.48 4.98 -17.78
CA THR A 65 1.14 4.66 -17.27
C THR A 65 0.93 3.14 -17.23
N ARG A 66 0.00 2.71 -16.38
CA ARG A 66 -0.43 1.30 -16.34
C ARG A 66 -0.92 0.83 -17.71
N ASP A 67 -1.70 1.65 -18.41
CA ASP A 67 -2.28 1.30 -19.71
C ASP A 67 -1.22 1.11 -20.79
N ALA A 68 -0.20 1.97 -20.82
CA ALA A 68 0.91 1.83 -21.77
C ALA A 68 1.65 0.50 -21.56
N TRP A 69 1.89 0.13 -20.32
CA TRP A 69 2.54 -1.12 -19.95
C TRP A 69 1.65 -2.34 -20.25
N VAL A 70 0.35 -2.25 -19.95
CA VAL A 70 -0.65 -3.28 -20.30
C VAL A 70 -0.68 -3.53 -21.81
N ALA A 71 -0.79 -2.44 -22.60
CA ALA A 71 -0.80 -2.53 -24.06
C ALA A 71 0.50 -3.12 -24.64
N ASP A 72 1.63 -2.91 -23.98
CA ASP A 72 2.89 -3.55 -24.39
C ASP A 72 2.86 -5.07 -24.17
N GLN A 73 2.38 -5.55 -23.02
CA GLN A 73 2.26 -6.99 -22.76
C GLN A 73 1.25 -7.68 -23.68
N GLU A 74 0.18 -6.99 -24.07
CA GLU A 74 -0.80 -7.51 -25.02
C GLU A 74 -0.24 -7.61 -26.45
N ARG A 75 0.58 -6.64 -26.85
CA ARG A 75 1.23 -6.65 -28.17
C ARG A 75 2.40 -7.64 -28.27
N ARG A 76 3.05 -7.96 -27.16
CA ARG A 76 4.24 -8.82 -27.09
C ARG A 76 4.11 -9.88 -26.00
N PRO A 77 3.15 -10.80 -26.14
CA PRO A 77 2.96 -11.87 -25.16
C PRO A 77 4.15 -12.83 -25.15
N PRO A 78 4.44 -13.51 -24.01
CA PRO A 78 3.70 -13.40 -22.75
C PRO A 78 4.20 -12.29 -21.82
N TYR A 79 5.38 -11.69 -22.06
CA TYR A 79 6.07 -10.88 -21.07
C TYR A 79 6.11 -9.36 -21.35
N GLY A 80 5.71 -8.94 -22.56
CA GLY A 80 5.95 -7.57 -23.02
C GLY A 80 7.41 -7.34 -23.45
N SER A 81 7.79 -6.07 -23.61
CA SER A 81 9.13 -5.66 -24.01
C SER A 81 9.93 -4.96 -22.91
N ASN A 82 9.37 -4.82 -21.70
CA ASN A 82 10.07 -4.24 -20.55
C ASN A 82 11.00 -5.26 -19.90
N LEU A 83 11.94 -5.79 -20.68
CA LEU A 83 12.99 -6.72 -20.27
C LEU A 83 14.33 -6.16 -20.68
N THR A 84 15.20 -5.93 -19.71
CA THR A 84 16.55 -5.38 -19.96
C THR A 84 17.55 -6.46 -20.36
N PHE A 85 17.36 -7.67 -19.85
CA PHE A 85 18.26 -8.81 -20.07
C PHE A 85 17.59 -9.91 -20.89
N SER A 86 18.37 -10.91 -21.32
CA SER A 86 17.81 -12.13 -21.92
C SER A 86 16.89 -12.85 -20.93
N ILE A 87 15.90 -13.57 -21.43
CA ILE A 87 14.88 -14.25 -20.58
C ILE A 87 15.52 -15.20 -19.56
N ASP A 88 16.65 -15.81 -19.89
CA ASP A 88 17.36 -16.73 -19.02
C ASP A 88 17.97 -16.08 -17.75
N ALA A 89 18.08 -14.76 -17.74
CA ALA A 89 18.51 -14.01 -16.56
C ALA A 89 17.41 -13.85 -15.50
N TYR A 90 16.15 -14.11 -15.86
CA TYR A 90 15.01 -13.92 -14.97
C TYR A 90 14.69 -15.22 -14.22
N THR A 91 14.68 -15.14 -12.90
CA THR A 91 14.53 -16.29 -12.01
C THR A 91 13.27 -16.21 -11.14
N ARG A 92 12.58 -15.06 -11.14
CA ARG A 92 11.37 -14.84 -10.36
C ARG A 92 10.22 -14.37 -11.24
N PHE A 93 9.06 -14.93 -10.95
CA PHE A 93 7.80 -14.62 -11.62
C PHE A 93 6.81 -14.10 -10.57
N SER A 94 6.15 -13.00 -10.90
CA SER A 94 5.04 -12.47 -10.11
C SER A 94 3.88 -12.08 -11.00
N ARG A 95 2.68 -12.05 -10.44
CA ARG A 95 1.46 -11.72 -11.16
C ARG A 95 0.55 -10.87 -10.28
N THR A 96 -0.10 -9.85 -10.85
CA THR A 96 -1.12 -9.09 -10.15
C THR A 96 -2.39 -9.92 -9.96
N SER A 97 -3.22 -9.56 -8.96
CA SER A 97 -4.48 -10.28 -8.67
C SER A 97 -5.53 -10.19 -9.79
N GLY A 98 -5.38 -9.26 -10.74
CA GLY A 98 -6.30 -9.11 -11.88
C GLY A 98 -7.70 -8.60 -11.51
N SER A 99 -7.85 -7.91 -10.39
CA SER A 99 -9.15 -7.40 -9.90
C SER A 99 -9.87 -6.47 -10.89
N THR A 100 -9.15 -5.88 -11.84
CA THR A 100 -9.67 -4.93 -12.85
C THR A 100 -9.29 -5.30 -14.28
N GLY A 101 -9.14 -6.60 -14.59
CA GLY A 101 -8.76 -7.09 -15.92
C GLY A 101 -7.87 -8.31 -15.87
N ALA A 102 -7.25 -8.68 -17.02
CA ALA A 102 -6.33 -9.81 -17.06
C ALA A 102 -5.13 -9.59 -16.13
N PRO A 103 -4.72 -10.62 -15.34
CA PRO A 103 -3.55 -10.54 -14.48
C PRO A 103 -2.29 -10.20 -15.28
N ARG A 104 -1.44 -9.33 -14.73
CA ARG A 104 -0.21 -8.87 -15.38
C ARG A 104 1.00 -9.59 -14.80
N ILE A 105 1.97 -9.84 -15.66
CA ILE A 105 3.17 -10.62 -15.37
C ILE A 105 4.33 -9.68 -15.10
N TRP A 106 5.12 -9.99 -14.07
CA TRP A 106 6.39 -9.34 -13.75
C TRP A 106 7.47 -10.40 -13.61
N LEU A 107 8.61 -10.12 -14.21
CA LEU A 107 9.79 -10.97 -14.12
C LEU A 107 10.90 -10.21 -13.43
N ASP A 108 11.61 -10.89 -12.54
CA ASP A 108 12.74 -10.32 -11.83
C ASP A 108 13.98 -11.19 -11.97
N THR A 109 15.11 -10.54 -12.18
CA THR A 109 16.42 -11.17 -12.06
C THR A 109 16.76 -11.41 -10.59
N SER A 110 17.75 -12.26 -10.32
CA SER A 110 18.24 -12.46 -8.95
C SER A 110 18.73 -11.15 -8.33
N ALA A 111 19.37 -10.26 -9.11
CA ALA A 111 19.82 -8.95 -8.62
C ALA A 111 18.65 -8.03 -8.26
N SER A 112 17.64 -7.90 -9.14
CA SER A 112 16.42 -7.13 -8.85
C SER A 112 15.66 -7.68 -7.64
N TRP A 113 15.63 -9.01 -7.48
CA TRP A 113 15.02 -9.64 -6.30
C TRP A 113 15.77 -9.28 -5.03
N GLN A 114 17.12 -9.40 -5.05
CA GLN A 114 17.95 -9.07 -3.89
C GLN A 114 17.79 -7.60 -3.46
N SER A 115 17.73 -6.66 -4.40
CA SER A 115 17.49 -5.25 -4.06
C SER A 115 16.14 -5.03 -3.34
N MET A 116 15.10 -5.77 -3.71
CA MET A 116 13.83 -5.73 -3.00
C MET A 116 13.91 -6.34 -1.60
N LEU A 117 14.77 -7.36 -1.38
CA LEU A 117 14.99 -7.91 -0.05
C LEU A 117 15.75 -6.90 0.86
N GLU A 118 16.69 -6.14 0.31
CA GLU A 118 17.34 -5.04 1.03
C GLU A 118 16.34 -3.92 1.42
N ASN A 119 15.35 -3.66 0.58
CA ASN A 119 14.27 -2.75 0.91
C ASN A 119 13.41 -3.29 2.08
N TRP A 120 13.08 -4.58 2.07
CA TRP A 120 12.38 -5.22 3.19
C TRP A 120 13.19 -5.20 4.48
N LYS A 121 14.51 -5.26 4.40
CA LYS A 121 15.37 -5.10 5.57
C LYS A 121 15.15 -3.75 6.25
N GLN A 122 14.97 -2.65 5.50
CA GLN A 122 14.65 -1.35 6.08
C GLN A 122 13.31 -1.38 6.86
N VAL A 123 12.30 -2.11 6.34
CA VAL A 123 11.03 -2.33 7.07
C VAL A 123 11.27 -3.09 8.37
N TYR A 124 12.08 -4.16 8.32
CA TYR A 124 12.37 -4.96 9.51
C TYR A 124 13.22 -4.22 10.52
N ASP A 125 14.21 -3.46 10.08
CA ASP A 125 15.04 -2.62 10.96
C ASP A 125 14.17 -1.58 11.68
N ALA A 126 13.28 -0.88 10.95
CA ALA A 126 12.33 0.07 11.54
C ALA A 126 11.33 -0.58 12.52
N ALA A 127 10.98 -1.83 12.29
CA ALA A 127 10.14 -2.63 13.16
C ALA A 127 10.89 -3.29 14.34
N ASN A 128 12.21 -3.08 14.44
CA ASN A 128 13.08 -3.77 15.39
C ASN A 128 12.97 -5.31 15.31
N ILE A 129 12.92 -5.85 14.10
CA ILE A 129 12.93 -7.28 13.82
C ILE A 129 14.38 -7.76 13.68
N THR A 130 14.69 -8.87 14.31
CA THR A 130 16.02 -9.48 14.35
C THR A 130 15.97 -10.97 14.05
N ALA A 131 17.09 -11.64 13.95
CA ALA A 131 17.18 -13.09 13.81
C ALA A 131 16.55 -13.90 14.95
N HIS A 132 16.19 -13.27 16.07
CA HIS A 132 15.54 -13.94 17.21
C HIS A 132 14.01 -13.94 17.12
N ASN A 133 13.42 -13.24 16.15
CA ASN A 133 11.98 -13.14 15.99
C ASN A 133 11.39 -14.37 15.29
N ARG A 134 10.14 -14.66 15.63
CA ARG A 134 9.31 -15.70 15.02
C ARG A 134 8.19 -15.03 14.27
N LEU A 135 8.31 -15.04 12.94
CA LEU A 135 7.39 -14.31 12.07
C LEU A 135 6.36 -15.28 11.47
N PHE A 136 5.11 -14.90 11.52
CA PHE A 136 4.02 -15.60 10.85
C PHE A 136 3.50 -14.80 9.66
N PHE A 137 3.47 -15.42 8.49
CA PHE A 137 3.03 -14.81 7.26
C PHE A 137 1.64 -15.32 6.89
N ALA A 138 0.61 -14.54 7.23
CA ALA A 138 -0.79 -14.89 7.02
C ALA A 138 -1.27 -14.55 5.60
N PHE A 139 -0.54 -15.01 4.59
CA PHE A 139 -0.81 -14.76 3.17
C PHE A 139 -1.07 -16.07 2.41
N SER A 140 -1.64 -15.94 1.20
CA SER A 140 -1.91 -17.11 0.34
C SER A 140 -0.67 -17.67 -0.36
N PHE A 141 0.47 -16.98 -0.37
CA PHE A 141 1.70 -17.38 -1.09
C PHE A 141 1.45 -17.80 -2.56
N GLY A 142 0.50 -17.16 -3.22
CA GLY A 142 0.34 -17.27 -4.66
C GLY A 142 1.47 -16.55 -5.40
N PRO A 143 1.35 -16.32 -6.71
CA PRO A 143 2.37 -15.61 -7.49
C PRO A 143 2.37 -14.10 -7.18
N PHE A 144 2.39 -13.71 -5.90
CA PHE A 144 2.29 -12.33 -5.43
C PHE A 144 3.62 -11.89 -4.84
N LEU A 145 4.25 -10.91 -5.47
CA LEU A 145 5.59 -10.43 -5.14
C LEU A 145 5.77 -10.05 -3.67
N GLY A 146 4.84 -9.26 -3.12
CA GLY A 146 4.98 -8.69 -1.78
C GLY A 146 5.11 -9.74 -0.68
N PHE A 147 4.42 -10.87 -0.81
CA PHE A 147 4.45 -11.93 0.20
C PHE A 147 5.74 -12.71 0.18
N TRP A 148 6.25 -13.01 -1.01
CA TRP A 148 7.52 -13.73 -1.17
C TRP A 148 8.72 -12.86 -0.79
N THR A 149 8.73 -11.58 -1.16
CA THR A 149 9.85 -10.69 -0.80
C THR A 149 9.92 -10.48 0.72
N ALA A 150 8.77 -10.33 1.39
CA ALA A 150 8.72 -10.27 2.85
C ALA A 150 9.29 -11.54 3.50
N PHE A 151 8.85 -12.70 3.05
CA PHE A 151 9.27 -14.00 3.59
C PHE A 151 10.77 -14.26 3.35
N ASP A 152 11.24 -14.08 2.11
CA ASP A 152 12.64 -14.30 1.76
C ASP A 152 13.58 -13.35 2.53
N ALA A 153 13.21 -12.07 2.68
CA ALA A 153 13.99 -11.10 3.44
C ALA A 153 14.08 -11.45 4.94
N ALA A 154 12.98 -11.87 5.56
CA ALA A 154 12.99 -12.32 6.96
C ALA A 154 13.82 -13.59 7.15
N THR A 155 13.79 -14.50 6.17
CA THR A 155 14.62 -15.71 6.17
C THR A 155 16.10 -15.35 6.05
N GLN A 156 16.48 -14.40 5.19
CA GLN A 156 17.86 -13.92 5.08
C GLN A 156 18.33 -13.22 6.36
N LEU A 157 17.44 -12.53 7.06
CA LEU A 157 17.73 -11.93 8.36
C LEU A 157 18.00 -12.97 9.45
N GLY A 158 17.61 -14.23 9.23
CA GLY A 158 17.79 -15.35 10.17
C GLY A 158 16.60 -15.57 11.11
N GLY A 159 15.47 -14.88 10.92
CA GLY A 159 14.24 -15.07 11.68
C GLY A 159 13.58 -16.42 11.40
N LEU A 160 12.87 -16.98 12.38
CA LEU A 160 12.06 -18.17 12.16
C LEU A 160 10.78 -17.77 11.42
N CYS A 161 10.69 -18.12 10.14
CA CYS A 161 9.58 -17.76 9.26
C CYS A 161 8.57 -18.89 9.12
N VAL A 162 7.32 -18.66 9.54
CA VAL A 162 6.23 -19.64 9.48
C VAL A 162 5.23 -19.22 8.41
N PRO A 163 5.09 -19.98 7.29
CA PRO A 163 4.12 -19.67 6.24
C PRO A 163 2.72 -20.11 6.65
N GLY A 164 1.75 -19.19 6.61
CA GLY A 164 0.34 -19.46 6.92
C GLY A 164 -0.55 -19.68 5.69
N GLY A 165 0.05 -19.84 4.50
CA GLY A 165 -0.70 -20.00 3.26
C GLY A 165 -1.56 -21.25 3.23
N GLY A 166 -2.80 -21.15 2.71
CA GLY A 166 -3.73 -22.28 2.58
C GLY A 166 -4.39 -22.75 3.88
N LEU A 167 -4.00 -22.18 5.04
CA LEU A 167 -4.60 -22.53 6.32
C LEU A 167 -5.86 -21.69 6.58
N SER A 168 -6.86 -22.29 7.23
CA SER A 168 -8.00 -21.53 7.77
C SER A 168 -7.57 -20.58 8.89
N THR A 169 -8.37 -19.57 9.20
CA THR A 169 -8.11 -18.64 10.30
C THR A 169 -7.87 -19.38 11.63
N ASP A 170 -8.66 -20.41 11.90
CA ASP A 170 -8.52 -21.22 13.11
C ASP A 170 -7.20 -21.99 13.17
N ALA A 171 -6.80 -22.61 12.07
CA ALA A 171 -5.53 -23.32 11.97
C ALA A 171 -4.34 -22.35 12.09
N ARG A 172 -4.44 -21.15 11.53
CA ARG A 172 -3.43 -20.09 11.69
C ARG A 172 -3.27 -19.68 13.14
N LEU A 173 -4.37 -19.41 13.86
CA LEU A 173 -4.34 -19.04 15.28
C LEU A 173 -3.72 -20.15 16.14
N SER A 174 -4.10 -21.41 15.92
CA SER A 174 -3.50 -22.54 16.64
C SER A 174 -2.00 -22.65 16.38
N LEU A 175 -1.58 -22.58 15.11
CA LEU A 175 -0.16 -22.67 14.74
C LEU A 175 0.65 -21.48 15.29
N MET A 176 0.07 -20.28 15.33
CA MET A 176 0.73 -19.11 15.93
C MET A 176 0.95 -19.31 17.43
N ALA A 177 -0.01 -19.89 18.15
CA ALA A 177 0.13 -20.21 19.57
C ALA A 177 1.21 -21.28 19.79
N ASP A 178 1.14 -22.41 19.06
CA ASP A 178 2.09 -23.53 19.15
C ASP A 178 3.54 -23.08 18.88
N MET A 179 3.73 -22.24 17.89
CA MET A 179 5.03 -21.73 17.48
C MET A 179 5.48 -20.49 18.27
N ARG A 180 4.64 -20.01 19.19
CA ARG A 180 4.89 -18.80 20.01
C ARG A 180 5.33 -17.61 19.16
N ILE A 181 4.53 -17.31 18.14
CA ILE A 181 4.79 -16.22 17.20
C ILE A 181 4.81 -14.88 17.94
N ASP A 182 5.82 -14.05 17.67
CA ASP A 182 5.95 -12.69 18.21
C ASP A 182 5.68 -11.60 17.18
N THR A 183 5.72 -11.92 15.90
CA THR A 183 5.52 -10.98 14.79
C THR A 183 4.55 -11.57 13.76
N LEU A 184 3.49 -10.83 13.45
CA LEU A 184 2.50 -11.17 12.43
C LEU A 184 2.67 -10.27 11.21
N CYS A 185 2.67 -10.85 10.01
CA CYS A 185 2.61 -10.14 8.72
C CYS A 185 1.29 -10.47 8.02
N CYS A 186 0.43 -9.47 7.78
CA CYS A 186 -0.88 -9.64 7.16
C CYS A 186 -1.42 -8.32 6.58
N THR A 187 -2.66 -8.32 6.06
CA THR A 187 -3.35 -7.07 5.72
C THR A 187 -4.03 -6.47 6.97
N PRO A 188 -4.28 -5.15 7.03
CA PRO A 188 -5.00 -4.52 8.13
C PRO A 188 -6.35 -5.16 8.42
N THR A 189 -7.14 -5.42 7.37
CA THR A 189 -8.44 -6.08 7.50
C THR A 189 -8.31 -7.48 8.11
N TYR A 190 -7.31 -8.26 7.66
CA TYR A 190 -7.12 -9.60 8.17
C TYR A 190 -6.60 -9.61 9.61
N ALA A 191 -5.79 -8.63 10.01
CA ALA A 191 -5.39 -8.45 11.41
C ALA A 191 -6.60 -8.25 12.33
N ILE A 192 -7.58 -7.44 11.90
CA ILE A 192 -8.83 -7.27 12.65
C ILE A 192 -9.61 -8.57 12.72
N HIS A 193 -9.81 -9.24 11.58
CA HIS A 193 -10.55 -10.51 11.50
C HIS A 193 -9.94 -11.60 12.39
N MET A 194 -8.63 -11.81 12.32
CA MET A 194 -7.93 -12.80 13.16
C MET A 194 -8.04 -12.46 14.66
N GLY A 195 -7.89 -11.18 15.03
CA GLY A 195 -8.03 -10.75 16.41
C GLY A 195 -9.45 -10.95 16.97
N GLN A 196 -10.48 -10.70 16.15
CA GLN A 196 -11.87 -10.98 16.49
C GLN A 196 -12.12 -12.49 16.65
N ALA A 197 -11.59 -13.32 15.72
CA ALA A 197 -11.70 -14.78 15.78
C ALA A 197 -10.99 -15.35 17.02
N ALA A 198 -9.79 -14.85 17.36
CA ALA A 198 -9.08 -15.24 18.57
C ALA A 198 -9.91 -14.96 19.84
N ARG A 199 -10.48 -13.74 19.91
CA ARG A 199 -11.35 -13.33 21.04
C ARG A 199 -12.61 -14.19 21.13
N ALA A 200 -13.25 -14.53 20.02
CA ALA A 200 -14.44 -15.39 19.98
C ALA A 200 -14.16 -16.79 20.50
N LYS A 201 -12.92 -17.26 20.35
CA LYS A 201 -12.42 -18.57 20.89
C LYS A 201 -11.95 -18.48 22.35
N GLY A 202 -12.02 -17.31 22.97
CA GLY A 202 -11.51 -17.10 24.33
C GLY A 202 -9.98 -17.10 24.44
N MET A 203 -9.26 -16.99 23.31
CA MET A 203 -7.80 -16.90 23.32
C MET A 203 -7.37 -15.52 23.83
N THR A 204 -6.37 -15.52 24.70
CA THR A 204 -5.78 -14.30 25.25
C THR A 204 -4.72 -13.76 24.28
N CYS A 205 -4.73 -12.45 24.05
CA CYS A 205 -3.73 -11.73 23.25
C CYS A 205 -2.99 -10.73 24.14
N ALA A 206 -1.70 -10.91 24.33
CA ALA A 206 -0.84 -9.95 25.02
C ALA A 206 0.63 -10.19 24.60
N PRO A 207 1.51 -9.18 24.68
CA PRO A 207 2.92 -9.32 24.30
C PRO A 207 3.71 -10.39 25.08
N LYS A 208 3.23 -10.79 26.27
CA LYS A 208 3.85 -11.86 27.10
C LYS A 208 2.78 -12.59 27.88
N GLY A 209 2.99 -13.92 28.03
CA GLY A 209 2.18 -14.75 28.94
C GLY A 209 0.76 -15.03 28.48
N ALA A 210 0.45 -14.81 27.22
CA ALA A 210 -0.85 -15.08 26.60
C ALA A 210 -0.75 -16.24 25.61
N ASP A 211 -1.91 -16.74 25.14
CA ASP A 211 -1.99 -17.77 24.10
C ASP A 211 -1.34 -17.26 22.80
N LEU A 212 -1.62 -16.01 22.46
CA LEU A 212 -1.03 -15.30 21.31
C LEU A 212 -0.13 -14.17 21.81
N ALA A 213 1.19 -14.40 21.79
CA ALA A 213 2.19 -13.49 22.31
C ALA A 213 2.74 -12.52 21.24
N VAL A 214 1.89 -12.07 20.33
CA VAL A 214 2.26 -11.16 19.24
C VAL A 214 2.61 -9.78 19.79
N GLN A 215 3.82 -9.33 19.50
CA GLN A 215 4.35 -8.03 19.93
C GLN A 215 4.28 -6.99 18.82
N ARG A 216 4.40 -7.45 17.56
CA ARG A 216 4.45 -6.59 16.37
C ARG A 216 3.55 -7.14 15.28
N ILE A 217 2.89 -6.24 14.56
CA ILE A 217 2.09 -6.60 13.40
C ILE A 217 2.50 -5.68 12.25
N ILE A 218 3.12 -6.26 11.21
CA ILE A 218 3.44 -5.55 9.98
C ILE A 218 2.24 -5.71 9.04
N VAL A 219 1.63 -4.60 8.68
CA VAL A 219 0.48 -4.58 7.77
C VAL A 219 0.83 -3.96 6.44
N ALA A 220 0.28 -4.52 5.37
CA ALA A 220 0.48 -4.03 4.01
C ALA A 220 -0.66 -4.49 3.07
N GLY A 221 -0.65 -3.95 1.85
CA GLY A 221 -1.52 -4.41 0.76
C GLY A 221 -2.82 -3.64 0.58
N GLU A 222 -3.25 -2.92 1.59
CA GLU A 222 -4.37 -1.98 1.59
C GLU A 222 -4.09 -0.86 2.61
N PRO A 223 -4.72 0.31 2.54
CA PRO A 223 -4.60 1.33 3.56
C PRO A 223 -5.09 0.83 4.93
N GLY A 224 -4.48 1.28 6.02
CA GLY A 224 -4.95 0.90 7.37
C GLY A 224 -3.94 1.15 8.48
N GLY A 225 -2.69 0.80 8.31
CA GLY A 225 -1.67 0.94 9.36
C GLY A 225 -1.40 2.40 9.74
N CYS A 226 -1.41 3.32 8.80
CA CYS A 226 -1.33 4.77 9.06
C CYS A 226 -2.67 5.43 9.40
N ILE A 227 -3.80 4.71 9.31
CA ILE A 227 -5.11 5.23 9.73
C ILE A 227 -5.27 5.04 11.24
N PRO A 228 -5.32 6.13 12.05
CA PRO A 228 -5.26 6.02 13.52
C PRO A 228 -6.35 5.13 14.13
N ALA A 229 -7.58 5.21 13.59
CA ALA A 229 -8.69 4.40 14.08
C ALA A 229 -8.48 2.91 13.79
N THR A 230 -8.05 2.55 12.59
CA THR A 230 -7.76 1.16 12.20
C THR A 230 -6.59 0.60 12.99
N ARG A 231 -5.51 1.37 13.14
CA ARG A 231 -4.36 0.99 13.98
C ARG A 231 -4.78 0.73 15.42
N SER A 232 -5.56 1.64 16.02
CA SER A 232 -6.06 1.49 17.39
C SER A 232 -6.92 0.24 17.54
N ALA A 233 -7.80 -0.04 16.57
CA ALA A 233 -8.64 -1.24 16.58
C ALA A 233 -7.80 -2.53 16.53
N ILE A 234 -6.80 -2.61 15.63
CA ILE A 234 -5.89 -3.74 15.56
C ILE A 234 -5.12 -3.89 16.88
N SER A 235 -4.46 -2.83 17.35
CA SER A 235 -3.65 -2.86 18.56
C SER A 235 -4.44 -3.36 19.77
N LYS A 236 -5.67 -2.89 19.98
CA LYS A 236 -6.56 -3.33 21.06
C LYS A 236 -6.94 -4.81 20.98
N LEU A 237 -7.18 -5.33 19.78
CA LEU A 237 -7.50 -6.75 19.57
C LEU A 237 -6.31 -7.65 19.89
N TRP A 238 -5.09 -7.18 19.65
CA TRP A 238 -3.85 -7.91 19.83
C TRP A 238 -3.07 -7.53 21.11
N GLY A 239 -3.78 -7.10 22.15
CA GLY A 239 -3.19 -6.83 23.47
C GLY A 239 -2.15 -5.72 23.48
N ASN A 240 -2.38 -4.67 22.72
CA ASN A 240 -1.50 -3.53 22.50
C ASN A 240 -0.20 -3.85 21.74
N ALA A 241 -0.26 -4.81 20.80
CA ALA A 241 0.83 -5.03 19.87
C ALA A 241 1.15 -3.76 19.07
N HIS A 242 2.43 -3.56 18.74
CA HIS A 242 2.89 -2.46 17.90
C HIS A 242 2.53 -2.70 16.44
N ILE A 243 1.84 -1.76 15.83
CA ILE A 243 1.42 -1.86 14.43
C ILE A 243 2.39 -1.07 13.57
N ILE A 244 2.91 -1.70 12.52
CA ILE A 244 3.84 -1.14 11.55
C ILE A 244 3.18 -1.19 10.18
N ASP A 245 3.08 -0.04 9.51
CA ASP A 245 2.57 0.05 8.15
C ASP A 245 3.70 -0.02 7.12
N HIS A 246 3.39 -0.56 5.97
CA HIS A 246 4.31 -0.68 4.84
C HIS A 246 3.53 -0.61 3.52
N HIS A 247 4.04 0.17 2.57
CA HIS A 247 3.48 0.25 1.24
C HIS A 247 4.43 -0.36 0.20
N GLY A 248 3.84 -1.10 -0.72
CA GLY A 248 4.48 -1.66 -1.90
C GLY A 248 3.45 -2.22 -2.87
N MET A 249 3.85 -2.42 -4.09
CA MET A 249 3.02 -3.00 -5.15
C MET A 249 3.85 -3.92 -6.05
N THR A 250 3.17 -4.82 -6.78
CA THR A 250 3.86 -5.78 -7.67
C THR A 250 4.73 -5.08 -8.70
N GLU A 251 4.28 -3.94 -9.19
CA GLU A 251 4.89 -3.15 -10.26
C GLU A 251 6.27 -2.61 -9.87
N VAL A 252 6.40 -2.10 -8.65
CA VAL A 252 7.63 -1.42 -8.19
C VAL A 252 8.37 -2.15 -7.07
N GLY A 253 7.70 -3.03 -6.32
CA GLY A 253 8.24 -3.71 -5.15
C GLY A 253 7.92 -2.98 -3.84
N PRO A 254 8.68 -3.23 -2.74
CA PRO A 254 8.53 -2.55 -1.45
C PRO A 254 9.06 -1.11 -1.54
N VAL A 255 8.21 -0.13 -1.22
CA VAL A 255 8.46 1.31 -1.47
C VAL A 255 8.78 2.08 -0.21
N THR A 256 8.11 1.75 0.91
CA THR A 256 8.18 2.56 2.13
C THR A 256 8.47 1.73 3.37
N TYR A 257 8.89 2.41 4.42
CA TYR A 257 8.90 1.87 5.78
C TYR A 257 8.29 2.89 6.74
N GLN A 258 7.90 2.45 7.93
CA GLN A 258 7.34 3.32 8.96
C GLN A 258 8.36 3.50 10.08
N PRO A 259 8.89 4.71 10.32
CA PRO A 259 9.76 4.97 11.47
C PRO A 259 8.99 4.79 12.78
N TYR A 260 9.64 4.22 13.79
CA TYR A 260 9.02 3.91 15.07
C TYR A 260 8.42 5.13 15.77
N ASN A 261 9.09 6.28 15.68
CA ASN A 261 8.70 7.56 16.28
C ASN A 261 7.71 8.37 15.43
N HIS A 262 7.38 7.91 14.21
CA HIS A 262 6.42 8.56 13.31
C HIS A 262 5.29 7.58 12.89
N PRO A 263 4.48 7.11 13.84
CA PRO A 263 3.53 6.02 13.59
C PRO A 263 2.41 6.36 12.60
N ASP A 264 2.19 7.62 12.26
CA ASP A 264 1.14 8.06 11.32
C ASP A 264 1.68 8.32 9.92
N ASN A 265 2.98 8.10 9.67
CA ASN A 265 3.62 8.46 8.42
C ASN A 265 4.45 7.31 7.86
N LEU A 266 4.60 7.28 6.53
CA LEU A 266 5.54 6.40 5.85
C LEU A 266 6.74 7.21 5.34
N VAL A 267 7.87 6.56 5.18
CA VAL A 267 9.07 7.14 4.58
C VAL A 267 9.40 6.38 3.31
N VAL A 268 9.64 7.09 2.21
CA VAL A 268 10.05 6.50 0.94
C VAL A 268 11.50 6.01 1.04
N MET A 269 11.76 4.83 0.54
CA MET A 269 13.12 4.25 0.43
C MET A 269 13.89 4.90 -0.72
N GLU A 270 14.37 6.12 -0.51
CA GLU A 270 15.06 6.93 -1.53
C GLU A 270 16.38 6.30 -2.01
N SER A 271 16.87 5.29 -1.31
CA SER A 271 17.96 4.44 -1.81
C SER A 271 17.58 3.59 -3.01
N ALA A 272 16.30 3.28 -3.18
CA ALA A 272 15.77 2.42 -4.23
C ALA A 272 14.82 3.13 -5.21
N TYR A 273 14.33 4.32 -4.86
CA TYR A 273 13.33 5.04 -5.64
C TYR A 273 13.65 6.54 -5.77
N LEU A 274 13.48 7.08 -6.98
CA LEU A 274 13.17 8.48 -7.18
C LEU A 274 11.64 8.62 -7.11
N ALA A 275 11.14 9.41 -6.16
CA ALA A 275 9.73 9.65 -5.95
C ALA A 275 9.36 11.10 -6.27
N GLU A 276 8.27 11.26 -7.00
CA GLU A 276 7.65 12.55 -7.34
C GLU A 276 6.21 12.55 -6.85
N VAL A 277 5.65 13.72 -6.58
CA VAL A 277 4.22 13.86 -6.30
C VAL A 277 3.64 14.90 -7.22
N ILE A 278 2.65 14.52 -8.01
CA ILE A 278 2.09 15.33 -9.08
C ILE A 278 0.58 15.53 -8.91
N ASP A 279 0.06 16.59 -9.43
CA ASP A 279 -1.37 16.74 -9.66
C ASP A 279 -1.81 15.72 -10.73
N PRO A 280 -2.82 14.87 -10.45
CA PRO A 280 -3.19 13.79 -11.36
C PRO A 280 -3.73 14.26 -12.71
N GLU A 281 -4.28 15.49 -12.81
CA GLU A 281 -4.88 16.03 -14.03
C GLU A 281 -3.84 16.75 -14.90
N SER A 282 -3.07 17.64 -14.29
CA SER A 282 -2.08 18.45 -15.02
C SER A 282 -0.73 17.76 -15.21
N GLY A 283 -0.38 16.79 -14.36
CA GLY A 283 0.93 16.14 -14.33
C GLY A 283 2.04 17.04 -13.79
N THR A 284 1.71 18.21 -13.22
CA THR A 284 2.70 19.11 -12.62
C THR A 284 2.96 18.74 -11.16
N HIS A 285 4.17 19.00 -10.65
CA HIS A 285 4.50 18.75 -9.25
C HIS A 285 3.63 19.61 -8.32
N VAL A 286 3.17 19.02 -7.22
CA VAL A 286 2.43 19.74 -6.17
C VAL A 286 3.39 20.34 -5.14
N ALA A 287 2.92 21.33 -4.37
CA ALA A 287 3.72 21.89 -3.28
C ALA A 287 3.88 20.90 -2.12
N PRO A 288 4.94 21.04 -1.29
CA PRO A 288 5.14 20.19 -0.12
C PRO A 288 3.90 20.20 0.80
N GLY A 289 3.43 19.01 1.18
CA GLY A 289 2.24 18.84 2.03
C GLY A 289 0.89 18.91 1.31
N GLU A 290 0.86 19.22 0.02
CA GLU A 290 -0.34 19.10 -0.79
C GLU A 290 -0.59 17.64 -1.23
N THR A 291 -1.84 17.33 -1.52
CA THR A 291 -2.23 16.00 -2.00
C THR A 291 -1.96 15.88 -3.50
N GLY A 292 -1.29 14.82 -3.90
CA GLY A 292 -1.05 14.50 -5.31
C GLY A 292 -0.84 13.00 -5.52
N GLU A 293 -0.68 12.59 -6.77
CA GLU A 293 -0.39 11.21 -7.16
C GLU A 293 1.10 10.92 -6.99
N LEU A 294 1.42 9.81 -6.34
CA LEU A 294 2.77 9.30 -6.22
C LEU A 294 3.26 8.74 -7.56
N VAL A 295 4.40 9.22 -8.00
CA VAL A 295 5.10 8.73 -9.20
C VAL A 295 6.46 8.17 -8.78
N LEU A 296 6.81 6.99 -9.28
CA LEU A 296 8.02 6.27 -8.88
C LEU A 296 8.89 5.90 -10.06
N THR A 297 10.20 6.08 -9.89
CA THR A 297 11.23 5.48 -10.74
C THR A 297 12.00 4.47 -9.91
N THR A 298 12.04 3.20 -10.37
CA THR A 298 12.79 2.12 -9.70
C THR A 298 14.26 2.21 -10.06
N LEU A 299 15.13 2.53 -9.10
CA LEU A 299 16.56 2.75 -9.37
C LEU A 299 17.35 1.45 -9.46
N GLU A 300 16.96 0.42 -8.73
CA GLU A 300 17.72 -0.84 -8.58
C GLU A 300 17.01 -2.07 -9.19
N ARG A 301 15.73 -1.97 -9.54
CA ARG A 301 15.00 -3.04 -10.22
C ARG A 301 15.23 -2.98 -11.73
N THR A 302 16.47 -3.18 -12.16
CA THR A 302 16.92 -2.94 -13.54
C THR A 302 16.43 -4.00 -14.54
N GLY A 303 16.02 -5.18 -14.09
CA GLY A 303 15.54 -6.26 -14.96
C GLY A 303 14.24 -5.89 -15.69
N SER A 304 13.25 -5.41 -14.95
CA SER A 304 11.97 -4.92 -15.46
C SER A 304 11.68 -3.56 -14.78
N PRO A 305 12.40 -2.50 -15.17
CA PRO A 305 12.33 -1.21 -14.51
C PRO A 305 11.04 -0.47 -14.81
N LEU A 306 10.69 0.47 -13.95
CA LEU A 306 9.66 1.47 -14.22
C LEU A 306 10.24 2.87 -14.05
N LEU A 307 10.11 3.70 -15.09
CA LEU A 307 10.57 5.09 -15.11
C LEU A 307 9.36 6.00 -15.03
N ARG A 308 9.32 6.91 -14.05
CA ARG A 308 8.23 7.84 -13.79
C ARG A 308 6.85 7.18 -13.86
N TYR A 309 6.71 6.05 -13.16
CA TYR A 309 5.48 5.27 -13.15
C TYR A 309 4.41 5.94 -12.29
N ARG A 310 3.27 6.23 -12.90
CA ARG A 310 2.08 6.73 -12.22
C ARG A 310 1.44 5.58 -11.43
N THR A 311 1.56 5.62 -10.11
CA THR A 311 1.09 4.53 -9.24
C THR A 311 -0.42 4.51 -9.10
N GLY A 312 -1.07 5.64 -9.28
CA GLY A 312 -2.46 5.87 -8.94
C GLY A 312 -2.71 6.08 -7.44
N ASP A 313 -1.67 6.01 -6.61
CA ASP A 313 -1.80 6.22 -5.16
C ASP A 313 -1.71 7.72 -4.83
N LEU A 314 -2.65 8.22 -4.05
CA LEU A 314 -2.68 9.59 -3.55
C LEU A 314 -1.94 9.69 -2.22
N VAL A 315 -1.06 10.68 -2.14
CA VAL A 315 -0.21 10.94 -0.97
C VAL A 315 -0.09 12.43 -0.68
N ARG A 316 0.37 12.77 0.51
CA ARG A 316 0.89 14.10 0.84
C ARG A 316 2.35 13.94 1.24
N ALA A 317 3.26 14.49 0.44
CA ALA A 317 4.68 14.33 0.69
C ALA A 317 5.31 15.61 1.25
N GLN A 318 6.22 15.42 2.19
CA GLN A 318 7.03 16.49 2.76
C GLN A 318 8.38 15.95 3.19
N ARG A 319 9.44 16.76 3.04
CA ARG A 319 10.74 16.42 3.59
C ARG A 319 10.80 16.77 5.08
N MET A 320 11.16 15.77 5.88
CA MET A 320 11.31 15.88 7.33
C MET A 320 12.51 15.05 7.79
N THR A 321 13.05 15.32 8.97
CA THR A 321 14.07 14.46 9.61
C THR A 321 13.37 13.37 10.42
N ILE A 322 13.93 12.15 10.40
CA ILE A 322 13.45 11.04 11.24
C ILE A 322 13.84 11.28 12.69
N ASN A 323 15.10 11.67 12.89
CA ASN A 323 15.66 12.07 14.18
C ASN A 323 16.44 13.37 14.02
N ASP A 324 16.63 14.09 15.12
CA ASP A 324 17.50 15.26 15.16
C ASP A 324 18.93 14.86 14.70
N ASN A 325 19.52 15.61 13.77
CA ASN A 325 20.82 15.39 13.15
C ASN A 325 20.89 14.34 12.02
N GLU A 326 19.77 13.74 11.60
CA GLU A 326 19.74 12.93 10.38
C GLU A 326 19.39 13.77 9.15
N PRO A 327 19.84 13.37 7.94
CA PRO A 327 19.39 13.99 6.71
C PRO A 327 17.86 13.91 6.57
N SER A 328 17.27 14.88 5.89
CA SER A 328 15.82 14.86 5.61
C SER A 328 15.47 13.70 4.68
N ALA A 329 14.39 12.99 5.01
CA ALA A 329 13.80 11.95 4.19
C ALA A 329 12.44 12.40 3.63
N LEU A 330 11.97 11.74 2.58
CA LEU A 330 10.66 12.02 2.00
C LEU A 330 9.57 11.25 2.77
N PHE A 331 8.81 11.98 3.57
CA PHE A 331 7.67 11.46 4.31
C PHE A 331 6.40 11.53 3.49
N LEU A 332 5.58 10.48 3.59
CA LEU A 332 4.19 10.44 3.13
C LEU A 332 3.29 10.60 4.36
N LEU A 333 2.75 11.80 4.53
CA LEU A 333 1.96 12.19 5.70
C LEU A 333 0.60 11.49 5.71
N GLY A 334 0.33 10.67 6.71
CA GLY A 334 -0.87 9.83 6.79
C GLY A 334 -0.78 8.55 5.94
N GLY A 335 0.40 8.24 5.37
CA GLY A 335 0.61 7.09 4.50
C GLY A 335 -0.06 7.25 3.14
N ILE A 336 -0.64 6.17 2.63
CA ILE A 336 -1.44 6.18 1.38
C ILE A 336 -2.85 6.66 1.72
N LEU A 337 -3.23 7.80 1.15
CA LEU A 337 -4.53 8.44 1.43
C LEU A 337 -5.69 7.80 0.66
N GLY A 338 -5.39 7.14 -0.46
CA GLY A 338 -6.36 6.50 -1.34
C GLY A 338 -5.78 6.31 -2.73
N ARG A 339 -6.63 5.97 -3.68
CA ARG A 339 -6.23 5.88 -5.08
C ARG A 339 -6.95 6.93 -5.91
N VAL A 340 -6.33 7.36 -7.00
CA VAL A 340 -6.95 8.29 -7.97
C VAL A 340 -8.23 7.69 -8.54
N ASP A 341 -8.23 6.40 -8.85
CA ASP A 341 -9.35 5.64 -9.42
C ASP A 341 -10.41 5.20 -8.39
N ASP A 342 -10.09 5.19 -7.09
CA ASP A 342 -11.03 4.88 -6.01
C ASP A 342 -11.73 6.14 -5.43
N MET A 343 -11.28 7.33 -5.81
CA MET A 343 -11.92 8.59 -5.41
C MET A 343 -13.31 8.68 -6.05
N VAL A 344 -14.32 8.90 -5.23
CA VAL A 344 -15.70 9.08 -5.70
C VAL A 344 -16.11 10.53 -5.49
N ILE A 345 -16.55 11.18 -6.57
CA ILE A 345 -17.11 12.54 -6.48
C ILE A 345 -18.58 12.41 -6.12
N ILE A 346 -18.96 12.89 -4.95
CA ILE A 346 -20.33 12.92 -4.44
C ILE A 346 -20.76 14.36 -4.28
N ARG A 347 -21.74 14.80 -5.09
CA ARG A 347 -22.28 16.16 -5.05
C ARG A 347 -21.17 17.24 -5.08
N GLY A 348 -20.12 17.04 -5.87
CA GLY A 348 -18.99 17.95 -5.98
C GLY A 348 -17.93 17.84 -4.88
N VAL A 349 -18.07 16.89 -3.95
CA VAL A 349 -17.09 16.61 -2.90
C VAL A 349 -16.29 15.37 -3.26
N ASN A 350 -14.97 15.47 -3.21
CA ASN A 350 -14.05 14.33 -3.38
C ASN A 350 -14.05 13.48 -2.11
N VAL A 351 -14.56 12.26 -2.19
CA VAL A 351 -14.63 11.32 -1.07
C VAL A 351 -13.64 10.18 -1.30
N PHE A 352 -12.72 10.02 -0.36
CA PHE A 352 -11.75 8.93 -0.36
C PHE A 352 -12.21 7.81 0.58
N PRO A 353 -12.04 6.53 0.18
CA PRO A 353 -12.37 5.38 1.04
C PRO A 353 -11.72 5.45 2.42
N THR A 354 -10.47 5.88 2.51
CA THR A 354 -9.73 6.01 3.77
C THR A 354 -10.32 7.04 4.73
N ALA A 355 -10.91 8.12 4.21
CA ALA A 355 -11.58 9.12 5.05
C ALA A 355 -12.83 8.52 5.72
N ILE A 356 -13.64 7.78 4.96
CA ILE A 356 -14.81 7.06 5.52
C ILE A 356 -14.35 5.99 6.50
N GLU A 357 -13.34 5.18 6.16
CA GLU A 357 -12.82 4.14 7.05
C GLU A 357 -12.37 4.70 8.40
N ASN A 358 -11.65 5.81 8.39
CA ASN A 358 -11.18 6.45 9.62
C ASN A 358 -12.36 6.85 10.53
N ILE A 359 -13.43 7.42 9.96
CA ILE A 359 -14.61 7.84 10.72
C ILE A 359 -15.38 6.64 11.25
N VAL A 360 -15.66 5.66 10.38
CA VAL A 360 -16.42 4.47 10.74
C VAL A 360 -15.70 3.63 11.79
N ARG A 361 -14.38 3.44 11.65
CA ARG A 361 -13.58 2.67 12.61
C ARG A 361 -13.34 3.40 13.94
N ALA A 362 -13.48 4.71 13.97
CA ALA A 362 -13.45 5.48 15.21
C ALA A 362 -14.73 5.31 16.05
N ALA A 363 -15.86 5.00 15.40
CA ALA A 363 -17.13 4.78 16.09
C ALA A 363 -17.06 3.50 16.97
N PRO A 364 -17.46 3.59 18.25
CA PRO A 364 -17.43 2.46 19.16
C PRO A 364 -18.40 1.36 18.70
N HIS A 365 -18.03 0.12 18.98
CA HIS A 365 -18.85 -1.08 18.70
C HIS A 365 -19.03 -1.44 17.21
N VAL A 366 -18.39 -0.80 16.25
CA VAL A 366 -18.43 -1.24 14.85
C VAL A 366 -17.67 -2.56 14.70
N VAL A 367 -18.34 -3.56 14.16
CA VAL A 367 -17.76 -4.88 13.82
C VAL A 367 -17.28 -4.89 12.38
N GLU A 368 -18.20 -4.60 11.45
CA GLU A 368 -17.90 -4.52 10.01
C GLU A 368 -18.82 -3.48 9.35
N TYR A 369 -18.41 -3.00 8.17
CA TYR A 369 -19.19 -2.04 7.40
C TYR A 369 -19.03 -2.24 5.90
N GLN A 370 -19.99 -1.71 5.14
CA GLN A 370 -19.99 -1.68 3.69
C GLN A 370 -20.52 -0.33 3.19
N VAL A 371 -19.88 0.25 2.20
CA VAL A 371 -20.27 1.50 1.55
C VAL A 371 -20.91 1.19 0.22
N GLU A 372 -22.11 1.68 0.01
CA GLU A 372 -22.86 1.53 -1.23
C GLU A 372 -22.84 2.86 -2.00
N ILE A 373 -22.40 2.82 -3.25
CA ILE A 373 -22.51 3.93 -4.19
C ILE A 373 -23.82 3.71 -4.95
N ASN A 374 -24.78 4.61 -4.74
CA ASN A 374 -26.05 4.59 -5.43
C ASN A 374 -25.94 5.54 -6.63
N GLU A 375 -26.09 5.04 -7.85
CA GLU A 375 -26.12 5.83 -9.07
C GLU A 375 -27.58 5.95 -9.52
N SER A 376 -28.23 7.09 -9.26
CA SER A 376 -29.56 7.41 -9.77
C SER A 376 -29.49 8.62 -10.70
N ASP A 377 -30.05 8.49 -11.91
CA ASP A 377 -30.38 9.47 -12.97
C ASP A 377 -29.51 10.72 -13.19
N ALA A 378 -28.46 10.98 -12.55
CA ALA A 378 -27.45 12.04 -12.74
C ALA A 378 -26.68 12.39 -11.48
N MET A 379 -26.99 11.80 -10.33
CA MET A 379 -26.27 12.09 -9.08
C MET A 379 -25.82 10.80 -8.40
N ARG A 380 -24.59 10.84 -7.88
CA ARG A 380 -24.05 9.78 -7.03
C ARG A 380 -24.30 10.13 -5.59
N ASP A 381 -24.81 9.17 -4.84
CA ASP A 381 -24.98 9.25 -3.39
C ASP A 381 -24.29 8.07 -2.70
N LEU A 382 -23.98 8.24 -1.42
CA LEU A 382 -23.42 7.18 -0.58
C LEU A 382 -24.42 6.79 0.50
N SER A 383 -24.42 5.49 0.82
CA SER A 383 -24.99 4.96 2.05
C SER A 383 -24.03 3.96 2.69
N ILE A 384 -24.15 3.77 4.00
CA ILE A 384 -23.27 2.86 4.73
C ILE A 384 -24.11 1.86 5.51
N ARG A 385 -23.80 0.58 5.35
CA ARG A 385 -24.34 -0.51 6.17
C ARG A 385 -23.33 -0.86 7.24
N VAL A 386 -23.78 -0.97 8.49
CA VAL A 386 -22.91 -1.23 9.64
C VAL A 386 -23.44 -2.37 10.49
N GLU A 387 -22.56 -3.29 10.82
CA GLU A 387 -22.79 -4.28 11.87
C GLU A 387 -22.28 -3.76 13.19
N TRP A 388 -23.14 -3.70 14.19
CA TRP A 388 -22.80 -3.29 15.54
C TRP A 388 -22.56 -4.50 16.43
N HIS A 389 -21.55 -4.42 17.30
CA HIS A 389 -21.30 -5.46 18.30
C HIS A 389 -22.50 -5.61 19.26
N THR A 390 -22.75 -6.81 19.76
CA THR A 390 -23.86 -7.11 20.71
C THR A 390 -23.81 -6.27 21.99
N ALA A 391 -22.65 -5.74 22.34
CA ALA A 391 -22.50 -4.80 23.46
C ALA A 391 -22.88 -3.34 23.11
N CYS A 392 -23.32 -3.04 21.89
CA CYS A 392 -23.82 -1.73 21.52
C CYS A 392 -25.21 -1.53 22.15
N PRO A 393 -25.38 -0.53 23.04
CA PRO A 393 -26.64 -0.38 23.79
C PRO A 393 -27.82 -0.02 22.89
N ASP A 394 -27.58 0.82 21.87
CA ASP A 394 -28.60 1.30 20.93
C ASP A 394 -27.97 1.46 19.53
N PRO A 395 -28.09 0.44 18.65
CA PRO A 395 -27.59 0.49 17.29
C PRO A 395 -28.23 1.60 16.43
N ALA A 396 -29.48 2.00 16.70
CA ALA A 396 -30.13 3.07 15.96
C ALA A 396 -29.52 4.43 16.30
N GLN A 397 -29.34 4.72 17.58
CA GLN A 397 -28.67 5.93 18.04
C GLN A 397 -27.20 5.99 17.60
N ALA A 398 -26.49 4.84 17.61
CA ALA A 398 -25.13 4.73 17.12
C ALA A 398 -25.03 5.06 15.62
N SER A 399 -25.98 4.56 14.80
CA SER A 399 -26.07 4.87 13.37
C SER A 399 -26.34 6.35 13.09
N GLU A 400 -27.21 6.99 13.87
CA GLU A 400 -27.47 8.42 13.76
C GLU A 400 -26.24 9.26 14.17
N SER A 401 -25.51 8.83 15.22
CA SER A 401 -24.26 9.49 15.64
C SER A 401 -23.21 9.41 14.54
N LEU A 402 -22.97 8.21 13.99
CA LEU A 402 -22.03 8.02 12.91
C LEU A 402 -22.40 8.84 11.65
N SER A 403 -23.70 8.94 11.32
CA SER A 403 -24.14 9.78 10.20
C SER A 403 -23.87 11.27 10.44
N ARG A 404 -23.91 11.73 11.70
CA ARG A 404 -23.52 13.11 12.07
C ARG A 404 -22.01 13.31 11.94
N ASP A 405 -21.22 12.36 12.45
CA ASP A 405 -19.76 12.43 12.36
C ASP A 405 -19.27 12.48 10.90
N LEU A 406 -19.87 11.67 10.03
CA LEU A 406 -19.63 11.69 8.58
C LEU A 406 -19.97 13.04 7.96
N ARG A 407 -21.14 13.60 8.32
CA ARG A 407 -21.57 14.92 7.81
C ARG A 407 -20.62 16.04 8.28
N ASP A 408 -20.22 16.00 9.53
CA ASP A 408 -19.39 17.06 10.12
C ASP A 408 -17.97 17.02 9.54
N ALA A 409 -17.45 15.82 9.22
CA ALA A 409 -16.13 15.64 8.63
C ALA A 409 -16.09 15.85 7.10
N LEU A 410 -17.13 15.43 6.38
CA LEU A 410 -17.13 15.39 4.91
C LEU A 410 -18.04 16.43 4.25
N ALA A 411 -18.81 17.18 5.05
CA ALA A 411 -19.88 18.07 4.59
C ALA A 411 -20.96 17.37 3.72
N LEU A 412 -21.09 16.03 3.87
CA LEU A 412 -22.01 15.18 3.15
C LEU A 412 -22.94 14.46 4.10
N ARG A 413 -24.24 14.44 3.78
CA ARG A 413 -25.19 13.62 4.50
C ARG A 413 -25.15 12.20 3.94
N ILE A 414 -24.56 11.27 4.69
CA ILE A 414 -24.43 9.85 4.34
C ILE A 414 -25.32 9.05 5.30
N PRO A 415 -26.40 8.42 4.82
CA PRO A 415 -27.23 7.54 5.62
C PRO A 415 -26.43 6.33 6.13
N VAL A 416 -26.64 5.99 7.42
CA VAL A 416 -26.06 4.80 8.04
C VAL A 416 -27.17 3.87 8.45
N GLN A 417 -27.14 2.63 7.93
CA GLN A 417 -28.11 1.58 8.21
C GLN A 417 -27.48 0.49 9.09
N SER A 418 -28.09 0.22 10.23
CA SER A 418 -27.75 -0.95 11.03
C SER A 418 -28.21 -2.24 10.32
N VAL A 419 -27.33 -3.25 10.28
CA VAL A 419 -27.65 -4.59 9.79
C VAL A 419 -27.30 -5.63 10.84
N PRO A 420 -27.94 -6.83 10.85
CA PRO A 420 -27.59 -7.90 11.77
C PRO A 420 -26.11 -8.32 11.64
N ILE A 421 -25.53 -8.82 12.73
CA ILE A 421 -24.18 -9.39 12.71
C ILE A 421 -24.12 -10.56 11.72
N ASP A 422 -22.98 -10.74 11.07
CA ASP A 422 -22.69 -11.75 10.04
C ASP A 422 -23.51 -11.59 8.74
N THR A 423 -24.08 -10.41 8.50
CA THR A 423 -24.75 -10.06 7.22
C THR A 423 -23.73 -9.61 6.18
N LEU A 424 -22.67 -8.88 6.61
CA LEU A 424 -21.65 -8.35 5.72
C LEU A 424 -20.52 -9.35 5.51
N PRO A 425 -19.89 -9.37 4.33
CA PRO A 425 -18.81 -10.31 4.04
C PRO A 425 -17.61 -10.09 4.97
N ARG A 426 -16.90 -11.17 5.29
CA ARG A 426 -15.62 -11.16 5.98
C ARG A 426 -14.50 -11.38 4.97
N TYR A 427 -13.41 -10.66 5.13
CA TYR A 427 -12.31 -10.65 4.17
C TYR A 427 -11.04 -11.24 4.78
N GLU A 428 -10.47 -12.23 4.12
CA GLU A 428 -9.18 -12.86 4.49
C GLU A 428 -7.96 -12.23 3.81
N LEU A 429 -8.22 -11.35 2.82
CA LEU A 429 -7.22 -10.60 2.05
C LEU A 429 -7.61 -9.11 2.08
N LYS A 430 -7.57 -8.46 0.92
CA LYS A 430 -7.99 -7.07 0.76
C LYS A 430 -9.51 -6.94 0.87
N ALA A 431 -9.98 -5.98 1.64
CA ALA A 431 -11.40 -5.73 1.78
C ALA A 431 -11.99 -5.06 0.52
N ARG A 432 -13.18 -5.50 0.13
CA ARG A 432 -14.00 -4.87 -0.91
C ARG A 432 -15.25 -4.28 -0.26
N ARG A 433 -15.07 -3.23 0.52
CA ARG A 433 -16.16 -2.59 1.27
C ARG A 433 -16.99 -1.64 0.43
N TRP A 434 -16.48 -1.19 -0.72
CA TRP A 434 -17.18 -0.29 -1.62
C TRP A 434 -17.81 -1.08 -2.74
N ILE A 435 -19.15 -0.96 -2.86
CA ILE A 435 -19.94 -1.62 -3.91
C ILE A 435 -20.77 -0.57 -4.66
N ARG A 436 -20.95 -0.77 -5.96
CA ARG A 436 -21.88 0.03 -6.77
C ARG A 436 -23.21 -0.70 -6.84
N ARG A 437 -24.26 0.00 -6.59
CA ARG A 437 -25.63 -0.51 -6.75
C ARG A 437 -26.20 0.10 -8.03
N ASP A 438 -26.36 -0.72 -9.08
CA ASP A 438 -27.09 -0.31 -10.27
C ASP A 438 -28.59 -0.48 -10.00
N ASP A 439 -29.38 0.55 -10.19
CA ASP A 439 -30.86 0.52 -10.00
C ASP A 439 -31.58 -0.43 -10.97
N THR A 440 -30.89 -1.09 -11.89
CA THR A 440 -31.45 -1.92 -12.96
C THR A 440 -31.44 -3.42 -12.69
N THR A 441 -30.87 -3.90 -11.59
CA THR A 441 -30.86 -5.34 -11.27
C THR A 441 -31.32 -5.60 -9.83
N GLY A 442 -32.59 -5.76 -9.64
CA GLY A 442 -33.18 -6.44 -8.50
C GLY A 442 -32.90 -7.96 -8.54
N ALA A 443 -31.63 -8.36 -8.53
CA ALA A 443 -31.20 -9.75 -8.40
C ALA A 443 -30.13 -9.83 -7.32
N THR A 444 -30.50 -10.37 -6.19
CA THR A 444 -29.62 -10.87 -5.13
C THR A 444 -28.88 -12.10 -5.66
N PRO A 445 -27.57 -12.25 -5.43
CA PRO A 445 -26.87 -13.50 -5.68
C PRO A 445 -27.26 -14.56 -4.66
#